data_2f80298c4193c40c30fd98e6034a0ed0
#
_entry.id   2f80298c4193c40c30fd98e6034a0ed0
#
_cell.length_a   1.000
_cell.length_b   1.000
_cell.length_c   1.000
_cell.angle_alpha   90.00
_cell.angle_beta   90.00
_cell.angle_gamma   90.00
#
_symmetry.space_group_name_H-M   'P 1'
#
loop_
_entity.id
_entity.type
_entity.pdbx_description
1 polymer ?
#
loop_
_entity_poly.entity_id
_entity_poly.type
_entity_poly.pdbx_seq_one_letter_code
_entity_poly.pdbx_strand_id
1 'polypeptide(L)'
;SDAPKDIKPVIRFKCKIDGTSLLKDLVQGDVEIDNNTIEDFIILRNDGSPTYNLSASVDDHQMNMTHIIRGDDHKINTFKQIQIYQAMKWELPSFAHIPLIHTIEGKKLSKRDKASTLDDYSKIGIMPDALRNYLLRLGWSYKDKEIFTLDESIKHFNLEGIGKSPSKLDMSRILSMNEHYIKNIEEDNFFNQLIEYCKLYKSEIKS
;
A
#
# COMPACT_ATOMS: atom_id res chain seq x y z
N SER A 1 -4.71 -17.35 40.84
CA SER A 1 -5.51 -16.70 39.79
C SER A 1 -6.58 -17.65 39.33
N ASP A 2 -7.80 -17.17 39.22
CA ASP A 2 -9.02 -17.94 38.89
C ASP A 2 -9.16 -18.21 37.39
N ALA A 3 -8.06 -18.33 36.67
CA ALA A 3 -8.09 -18.62 35.23
C ALA A 3 -8.55 -20.07 34.99
N PRO A 4 -9.50 -20.30 34.08
CA PRO A 4 -9.95 -21.64 33.71
C PRO A 4 -8.77 -22.50 33.21
N LYS A 5 -8.63 -23.70 33.75
CA LYS A 5 -7.49 -24.59 33.43
C LYS A 5 -7.60 -25.23 32.04
N ASP A 6 -8.81 -25.27 31.47
CA ASP A 6 -9.11 -25.96 30.20
C ASP A 6 -9.11 -25.02 28.98
N ILE A 7 -8.85 -23.72 29.18
CA ILE A 7 -8.81 -22.74 28.09
C ILE A 7 -7.39 -22.26 27.92
N LYS A 8 -6.83 -22.43 26.71
CA LYS A 8 -5.52 -21.89 26.35
C LYS A 8 -5.58 -20.35 26.39
N PRO A 9 -4.72 -19.68 27.13
CA PRO A 9 -4.74 -18.23 27.23
C PRO A 9 -4.28 -17.58 25.94
N VAL A 10 -4.71 -16.34 25.72
CA VAL A 10 -4.09 -15.43 24.76
C VAL A 10 -3.01 -14.61 25.46
N ILE A 11 -2.00 -14.17 24.71
CA ILE A 11 -0.98 -13.26 25.25
C ILE A 11 -1.31 -11.85 24.76
N ARG A 12 -1.45 -10.91 25.69
CA ARG A 12 -1.62 -9.48 25.41
C ARG A 12 -0.30 -8.74 25.64
N PHE A 13 0.01 -7.83 24.75
CA PHE A 13 1.05 -6.84 24.97
C PHE A 13 0.49 -5.76 25.89
N LYS A 14 1.17 -5.51 27.00
CA LYS A 14 0.81 -4.42 27.90
C LYS A 14 1.45 -3.14 27.38
N CYS A 15 0.62 -2.23 26.90
CA CYS A 15 1.07 -0.96 26.36
C CYS A 15 1.55 -0.01 27.45
N LYS A 16 2.51 0.82 27.11
CA LYS A 16 2.87 1.97 27.93
C LYS A 16 1.74 3.00 27.83
N ILE A 17 1.22 3.43 28.97
CA ILE A 17 0.08 4.35 29.01
C ILE A 17 0.50 5.80 29.32
N ASP A 18 1.68 6.00 29.91
CA ASP A 18 2.17 7.32 30.28
C ASP A 18 2.96 7.97 29.13
N GLY A 19 2.81 9.30 29.00
CA GLY A 19 3.53 10.11 28.02
C GLY A 19 2.97 9.96 26.61
N THR A 20 3.76 10.34 25.63
CA THR A 20 3.40 10.35 24.20
C THR A 20 4.30 9.42 23.37
N SER A 21 3.79 8.97 22.23
CA SER A 21 4.56 8.29 21.19
C SER A 21 4.63 9.15 19.94
N LEU A 22 5.85 9.38 19.45
CA LEU A 22 6.11 10.14 18.24
C LEU A 22 6.43 9.19 17.09
N LEU A 23 5.68 9.30 16.01
CA LEU A 23 5.96 8.70 14.71
C LEU A 23 6.54 9.78 13.78
N LYS A 24 7.80 9.63 13.38
CA LYS A 24 8.41 10.43 12.33
C LYS A 24 8.11 9.79 10.98
N ASP A 25 7.08 10.29 10.31
CA ASP A 25 6.62 9.72 9.05
C ASP A 25 7.20 10.49 7.86
N LEU A 26 7.84 9.77 6.93
CA LEU A 26 8.54 10.38 5.79
C LEU A 26 7.60 11.06 4.77
N VAL A 27 6.30 10.72 4.79
CA VAL A 27 5.29 11.33 3.90
C VAL A 27 4.40 12.30 4.67
N GLN A 28 3.84 11.85 5.81
CA GLN A 28 2.85 12.62 6.57
C GLN A 28 3.48 13.65 7.49
N GLY A 29 4.78 13.50 7.81
CA GLY A 29 5.48 14.29 8.81
C GLY A 29 5.30 13.73 10.23
N ASP A 30 5.67 14.49 11.23
CA ASP A 30 5.61 14.07 12.62
C ASP A 30 4.16 13.92 13.11
N VAL A 31 3.83 12.75 13.63
CA VAL A 31 2.53 12.44 14.21
C VAL A 31 2.74 12.00 15.66
N GLU A 32 2.18 12.73 16.60
CA GLU A 32 2.25 12.42 18.02
C GLU A 32 0.89 12.00 18.56
N ILE A 33 0.86 10.95 19.38
CA ILE A 33 -0.34 10.51 20.08
C ILE A 33 -0.05 10.30 21.56
N ASP A 34 -1.08 10.48 22.38
CA ASP A 34 -1.02 10.14 23.80
C ASP A 34 -1.05 8.61 23.96
N ASN A 35 -0.13 8.06 24.73
CA ASN A 35 -0.01 6.62 24.93
C ASN A 35 -1.26 5.99 25.54
N ASN A 36 -2.02 6.72 26.33
CA ASN A 36 -3.29 6.25 26.92
C ASN A 36 -4.37 5.94 25.86
N THR A 37 -4.20 6.40 24.62
CA THR A 37 -5.09 6.07 23.50
C THR A 37 -4.76 4.73 22.84
N ILE A 38 -3.63 4.10 23.20
CA ILE A 38 -3.23 2.80 22.69
C ILE A 38 -3.66 1.72 23.67
N GLU A 39 -4.67 0.96 23.32
CA GLU A 39 -5.15 -0.15 24.15
C GLU A 39 -4.19 -1.34 24.07
N ASP A 40 -4.14 -2.11 25.18
CA ASP A 40 -3.49 -3.42 25.20
C ASP A 40 -4.05 -4.33 24.10
N PHE A 41 -3.19 -4.98 23.36
CA PHE A 41 -3.60 -5.77 22.20
C PHE A 41 -3.05 -7.21 22.24
N ILE A 42 -3.79 -8.14 21.67
CA ILE A 42 -3.37 -9.53 21.58
C ILE A 42 -2.21 -9.64 20.61
N ILE A 43 -1.11 -10.26 21.06
CA ILE A 43 0.05 -10.57 20.22
C ILE A 43 0.13 -12.04 19.84
N LEU A 44 -0.41 -12.95 20.70
CA LEU A 44 -0.47 -14.39 20.41
C LEU A 44 -1.86 -14.91 20.74
N ARG A 45 -2.45 -15.64 19.80
CA ARG A 45 -3.77 -16.28 19.97
C ARG A 45 -3.65 -17.56 20.79
N ASN A 46 -4.79 -18.09 21.22
CA ASN A 46 -4.86 -19.33 22.00
C ASN A 46 -4.42 -20.57 21.22
N ASP A 47 -4.41 -20.54 19.91
CA ASP A 47 -3.89 -21.61 19.03
C ASP A 47 -2.36 -21.53 18.83
N GLY A 48 -1.71 -20.51 19.39
CA GLY A 48 -0.28 -20.27 19.26
C GLY A 48 0.10 -19.42 18.03
N SER A 49 -0.86 -18.99 17.22
CA SER A 49 -0.58 -18.12 16.08
C SER A 49 -0.37 -16.66 16.50
N PRO A 50 0.65 -15.95 15.95
CA PRO A 50 0.83 -14.54 16.20
C PRO A 50 -0.26 -13.70 15.53
N THR A 51 -0.50 -12.51 16.08
CA THR A 51 -1.30 -11.49 15.38
C THR A 51 -0.43 -10.63 14.49
N TYR A 52 -1.07 -9.90 13.58
CA TYR A 52 -0.40 -9.06 12.59
C TYR A 52 0.69 -8.14 13.19
N ASN A 53 0.37 -7.43 14.29
CA ASN A 53 1.33 -6.48 14.85
C ASN A 53 2.61 -7.15 15.37
N LEU A 54 2.51 -8.37 15.91
CA LEU A 54 3.69 -9.12 16.33
C LEU A 54 4.44 -9.70 15.12
N SER A 55 3.75 -10.44 14.24
CA SER A 55 4.40 -11.09 13.10
C SER A 55 5.09 -10.09 12.19
N ALA A 56 4.41 -9.00 11.81
CA ALA A 56 5.02 -7.97 10.98
C ALA A 56 6.26 -7.33 11.62
N SER A 57 6.20 -7.00 12.93
CA SER A 57 7.38 -6.43 13.62
C SER A 57 8.56 -7.39 13.68
N VAL A 58 8.30 -8.69 13.89
CA VAL A 58 9.35 -9.71 13.93
C VAL A 58 9.95 -9.94 12.56
N ASP A 59 9.11 -10.10 11.54
CA ASP A 59 9.54 -10.33 10.15
C ASP A 59 10.36 -9.12 9.64
N ASP A 60 9.86 -7.91 9.82
CA ASP A 60 10.55 -6.67 9.43
C ASP A 60 11.92 -6.54 10.11
N HIS A 61 12.00 -6.86 11.41
CA HIS A 61 13.27 -6.84 12.14
C HIS A 61 14.23 -7.93 11.66
N GLN A 62 13.76 -9.19 11.52
CA GLN A 62 14.61 -10.32 11.11
C GLN A 62 15.10 -10.19 9.66
N MET A 63 14.28 -9.59 8.80
CA MET A 63 14.64 -9.32 7.41
C MET A 63 15.44 -8.02 7.23
N ASN A 64 15.76 -7.32 8.32
CA ASN A 64 16.47 -6.03 8.32
C ASN A 64 15.79 -4.98 7.41
N MET A 65 14.46 -4.88 7.48
CA MET A 65 13.71 -3.89 6.73
C MET A 65 14.07 -2.48 7.22
N THR A 66 14.56 -1.65 6.32
CA THR A 66 14.98 -0.27 6.63
C THR A 66 13.83 0.72 6.51
N HIS A 67 12.85 0.44 5.63
CA HIS A 67 11.72 1.31 5.36
C HIS A 67 10.44 0.50 5.28
N ILE A 68 9.38 0.97 5.92
CA ILE A 68 8.02 0.41 5.87
C ILE A 68 7.13 1.44 5.18
N ILE A 69 6.78 1.17 3.91
CA ILE A 69 5.96 2.04 3.08
C ILE A 69 4.61 1.35 2.89
N ARG A 70 3.50 1.97 3.37
CA ARG A 70 2.17 1.34 3.36
C ARG A 70 1.03 2.36 3.41
N GLY A 71 -0.21 1.90 3.31
CA GLY A 71 -1.38 2.76 3.44
C GLY A 71 -1.53 3.38 4.83
N ASP A 72 -2.07 4.59 4.88
CA ASP A 72 -2.21 5.37 6.12
C ASP A 72 -3.27 4.82 7.09
N ASP A 73 -4.10 3.87 6.67
CA ASP A 73 -4.98 3.09 7.53
C ASP A 73 -4.21 2.19 8.53
N HIS A 74 -2.91 2.02 8.34
CA HIS A 74 -2.03 1.31 9.26
C HIS A 74 -1.33 2.20 10.30
N LYS A 75 -1.58 3.51 10.36
CA LYS A 75 -0.91 4.42 11.32
C LYS A 75 -1.06 3.98 12.77
N ILE A 76 -2.26 3.59 13.19
CA ILE A 76 -2.49 3.10 14.56
C ILE A 76 -1.72 1.81 14.84
N ASN A 77 -1.59 0.93 13.85
CA ASN A 77 -0.75 -0.26 13.98
C ASN A 77 0.73 0.10 14.15
N THR A 78 1.19 1.17 13.51
CA THR A 78 2.58 1.63 13.65
C THR A 78 2.90 1.99 15.09
N PHE A 79 2.02 2.68 15.81
CA PHE A 79 2.24 3.00 17.22
C PHE A 79 2.30 1.74 18.10
N LYS A 80 1.48 0.72 17.81
CA LYS A 80 1.57 -0.58 18.48
C LYS A 80 2.89 -1.30 18.19
N GLN A 81 3.33 -1.26 16.94
CA GLN A 81 4.60 -1.85 16.50
C GLN A 81 5.80 -1.12 17.11
N ILE A 82 5.78 0.22 17.17
CA ILE A 82 6.81 1.01 17.86
C ILE A 82 6.98 0.55 19.32
N GLN A 83 5.90 0.29 20.03
CA GLN A 83 6.00 -0.21 21.41
C GLN A 83 6.59 -1.62 21.48
N ILE A 84 6.32 -2.50 20.50
CA ILE A 84 6.97 -3.84 20.41
C ILE A 84 8.47 -3.66 20.19
N TYR A 85 8.89 -2.84 19.22
CA TYR A 85 10.30 -2.56 18.94
C TYR A 85 11.02 -2.01 20.17
N GLN A 86 10.40 -1.08 20.88
CA GLN A 86 10.97 -0.51 22.12
C GLN A 86 11.11 -1.55 23.22
N ALA A 87 10.11 -2.41 23.43
CA ALA A 87 10.14 -3.48 24.42
C ALA A 87 11.25 -4.51 24.13
N MET A 88 11.48 -4.79 22.84
CA MET A 88 12.52 -5.70 22.38
C MET A 88 13.89 -5.04 22.26
N LYS A 89 13.98 -3.72 22.44
CA LYS A 89 15.20 -2.91 22.24
C LYS A 89 15.76 -3.03 20.82
N TRP A 90 14.86 -3.16 19.83
CA TRP A 90 15.21 -3.18 18.41
C TRP A 90 15.28 -1.76 17.86
N GLU A 91 16.13 -1.57 16.85
CA GLU A 91 16.17 -0.33 16.10
C GLU A 91 14.90 -0.17 15.23
N LEU A 92 14.30 1.03 15.24
CA LEU A 92 13.10 1.30 14.48
C LEU A 92 13.43 1.50 13.00
N PRO A 93 12.65 0.89 12.08
CA PRO A 93 12.72 1.25 10.66
C PRO A 93 12.12 2.65 10.43
N SER A 94 12.40 3.23 9.27
CA SER A 94 11.71 4.43 8.81
C SER A 94 10.31 4.08 8.33
N PHE A 95 9.32 4.94 8.62
CA PHE A 95 7.93 4.73 8.21
C PHE A 95 7.50 5.78 7.19
N ALA A 96 6.68 5.35 6.23
CA ALA A 96 6.07 6.22 5.24
C ALA A 96 4.61 5.77 5.01
N HIS A 97 3.64 6.59 5.39
CA HIS A 97 2.22 6.26 5.22
C HIS A 97 1.64 7.03 4.03
N ILE A 98 1.26 6.26 3.01
CA ILE A 98 0.68 6.78 1.76
C ILE A 98 -0.83 6.94 1.94
N PRO A 99 -1.42 8.09 1.56
CA PRO A 99 -2.86 8.28 1.64
C PRO A 99 -3.64 7.23 0.84
N LEU A 100 -4.82 6.87 1.34
CA LEU A 100 -5.70 5.92 0.68
C LEU A 100 -6.23 6.48 -0.64
N ILE A 101 -6.51 5.57 -1.58
CA ILE A 101 -7.16 5.88 -2.83
C ILE A 101 -8.67 5.89 -2.60
N HIS A 102 -9.34 6.93 -3.10
CA HIS A 102 -10.78 7.12 -3.01
C HIS A 102 -11.41 7.01 -4.40
N THR A 103 -12.71 6.77 -4.43
CA THR A 103 -13.54 6.93 -5.64
C THR A 103 -13.67 8.42 -5.98
N ILE A 104 -14.19 8.74 -7.16
CA ILE A 104 -14.46 10.14 -7.57
C ILE A 104 -15.40 10.84 -6.58
N GLU A 105 -16.35 10.11 -6.01
CA GLU A 105 -17.30 10.60 -5.00
C GLU A 105 -16.67 10.79 -3.61
N GLY A 106 -15.39 10.44 -3.45
CA GLY A 106 -14.66 10.63 -2.20
C GLY A 106 -14.82 9.50 -1.18
N LYS A 107 -15.39 8.35 -1.56
CA LYS A 107 -15.44 7.16 -0.71
C LYS A 107 -14.15 6.35 -0.83
N LYS A 108 -13.73 5.69 0.27
CA LYS A 108 -12.59 4.77 0.22
C LYS A 108 -12.84 3.68 -0.82
N LEU A 109 -11.88 3.46 -1.72
CA LEU A 109 -11.96 2.40 -2.73
C LEU A 109 -12.05 1.04 -2.04
N SER A 110 -12.97 0.21 -2.48
CA SER A 110 -13.20 -1.11 -1.91
C SER A 110 -13.10 -2.20 -2.99
N LYS A 111 -12.90 -3.46 -2.57
CA LYS A 111 -12.87 -4.63 -3.47
C LYS A 111 -14.17 -4.85 -4.26
N ARG A 112 -15.26 -4.13 -3.93
CA ARG A 112 -16.55 -4.21 -4.62
C ARG A 112 -16.68 -3.20 -5.75
N ASP A 113 -15.76 -2.26 -5.84
CA ASP A 113 -15.76 -1.26 -6.90
C ASP A 113 -15.26 -1.90 -8.21
N LYS A 114 -15.87 -1.50 -9.35
CA LYS A 114 -15.46 -2.00 -10.67
C LYS A 114 -13.99 -1.67 -10.92
N ALA A 115 -13.27 -2.62 -11.52
CA ALA A 115 -11.84 -2.54 -11.78
C ALA A 115 -11.00 -2.34 -10.49
N SER A 116 -11.16 -3.24 -9.52
CA SER A 116 -10.42 -3.21 -8.24
C SER A 116 -9.14 -4.06 -8.23
N THR A 117 -8.96 -4.92 -9.23
CA THR A 117 -7.79 -5.78 -9.38
C THR A 117 -7.03 -5.49 -10.68
N LEU A 118 -5.74 -5.84 -10.74
CA LEU A 118 -4.95 -5.71 -11.97
C LEU A 118 -5.57 -6.48 -13.15
N ASP A 119 -6.16 -7.64 -12.87
CA ASP A 119 -6.84 -8.47 -13.88
C ASP A 119 -8.05 -7.76 -14.48
N ASP A 120 -8.80 -6.99 -13.70
CA ASP A 120 -9.94 -6.21 -14.21
C ASP A 120 -9.49 -5.15 -15.23
N TYR A 121 -8.36 -4.47 -14.97
CA TYR A 121 -7.80 -3.51 -15.93
C TYR A 121 -7.31 -4.20 -17.20
N SER A 122 -6.64 -5.34 -17.05
CA SER A 122 -6.18 -6.13 -18.19
C SER A 122 -7.35 -6.58 -19.08
N LYS A 123 -8.46 -7.08 -18.47
CA LYS A 123 -9.66 -7.50 -19.20
C LYS A 123 -10.29 -6.41 -20.05
N ILE A 124 -10.22 -5.16 -19.65
CA ILE A 124 -10.75 -4.02 -20.43
C ILE A 124 -9.71 -3.41 -21.37
N GLY A 125 -8.55 -4.07 -21.56
CA GLY A 125 -7.54 -3.67 -22.53
C GLY A 125 -6.64 -2.52 -22.08
N ILE A 126 -6.48 -2.31 -20.79
CA ILE A 126 -5.49 -1.34 -20.29
C ILE A 126 -4.10 -1.96 -20.36
N MET A 127 -3.19 -1.29 -21.06
CA MET A 127 -1.81 -1.71 -21.19
C MET A 127 -1.07 -1.64 -19.85
N PRO A 128 -0.16 -2.59 -19.53
CA PRO A 128 0.59 -2.58 -18.29
C PRO A 128 1.35 -1.28 -18.05
N ASP A 129 1.96 -0.72 -19.08
CA ASP A 129 2.73 0.52 -18.99
C ASP A 129 1.83 1.73 -18.69
N ALA A 130 0.66 1.80 -19.30
CA ALA A 130 -0.32 2.84 -19.03
C ALA A 130 -0.83 2.77 -17.58
N LEU A 131 -1.17 1.56 -17.11
CA LEU A 131 -1.63 1.37 -15.74
C LEU A 131 -0.53 1.70 -14.73
N ARG A 132 0.70 1.24 -14.97
CA ARG A 132 1.84 1.57 -14.10
C ARG A 132 2.05 3.08 -14.00
N ASN A 133 2.07 3.78 -15.14
CA ASN A 133 2.23 5.23 -15.15
C ASN A 133 1.06 5.93 -14.43
N TYR A 134 -0.17 5.50 -14.66
CA TYR A 134 -1.33 6.04 -13.98
C TYR A 134 -1.24 5.86 -12.46
N LEU A 135 -0.91 4.65 -11.98
CA LEU A 135 -0.76 4.35 -10.57
C LEU A 135 0.39 5.13 -9.93
N LEU A 136 1.50 5.31 -10.64
CA LEU A 136 2.59 6.18 -10.20
C LEU A 136 2.09 7.61 -9.97
N ARG A 137 1.36 8.17 -10.93
CA ARG A 137 0.83 9.54 -10.86
C ARG A 137 -0.36 9.70 -9.91
N LEU A 138 -0.96 8.62 -9.47
CA LEU A 138 -2.15 8.66 -8.62
C LEU A 138 -1.89 9.25 -7.22
N GLY A 139 -0.67 9.25 -6.76
CA GLY A 139 -0.31 9.83 -5.46
C GLY A 139 1.08 10.44 -5.43
N TRP A 140 1.78 10.46 -6.57
CA TRP A 140 3.14 10.98 -6.69
C TRP A 140 3.25 11.98 -7.84
N SER A 141 4.11 12.97 -7.70
CA SER A 141 4.37 13.98 -8.72
C SER A 141 5.87 14.29 -8.86
N TYR A 142 6.26 14.60 -10.07
CA TYR A 142 7.60 15.07 -10.39
C TYR A 142 7.50 16.16 -11.44
N LYS A 143 7.69 17.42 -11.01
CA LYS A 143 7.50 18.60 -11.86
C LYS A 143 6.14 18.54 -12.60
N ASP A 144 6.08 19.00 -13.84
CA ASP A 144 4.87 18.97 -14.69
C ASP A 144 4.80 17.75 -15.61
N LYS A 145 5.63 16.72 -15.36
CA LYS A 145 5.69 15.54 -16.21
C LYS A 145 4.58 14.55 -15.87
N GLU A 146 3.82 14.13 -16.89
CA GLU A 146 2.69 13.20 -16.76
C GLU A 146 3.03 11.79 -17.25
N ILE A 147 3.83 11.67 -18.30
CA ILE A 147 4.19 10.39 -18.93
C ILE A 147 5.62 10.01 -18.56
N PHE A 148 5.78 8.79 -18.05
CA PHE A 148 7.07 8.26 -17.60
C PHE A 148 7.31 6.87 -18.19
N THR A 149 8.48 6.64 -18.74
CA THR A 149 8.97 5.28 -18.95
C THR A 149 9.27 4.59 -17.63
N LEU A 150 9.48 3.29 -17.62
CA LEU A 150 9.90 2.57 -16.42
C LEU A 150 11.21 3.12 -15.85
N ASP A 151 12.21 3.34 -16.71
CA ASP A 151 13.54 3.83 -16.31
C ASP A 151 13.45 5.25 -15.73
N GLU A 152 12.64 6.12 -16.33
CA GLU A 152 12.38 7.46 -15.78
C GLU A 152 11.66 7.41 -14.43
N SER A 153 10.71 6.49 -14.28
CA SER A 153 10.01 6.27 -13.02
C SER A 153 10.99 5.86 -11.92
N ILE A 154 11.86 4.90 -12.19
CA ILE A 154 12.90 4.44 -11.25
C ILE A 154 13.88 5.59 -10.93
N LYS A 155 14.29 6.34 -11.94
CA LYS A 155 15.27 7.43 -11.79
C LYS A 155 14.75 8.58 -10.96
N HIS A 156 13.48 8.91 -11.06
CA HIS A 156 12.92 10.14 -10.47
C HIS A 156 12.07 9.90 -9.23
N PHE A 157 11.65 8.65 -8.98
CA PHE A 157 10.82 8.33 -7.81
C PHE A 157 11.56 8.64 -6.52
N ASN A 158 10.86 9.34 -5.62
CA ASN A 158 11.29 9.63 -4.25
C ASN A 158 10.05 9.77 -3.35
N LEU A 159 10.25 9.75 -2.04
CA LEU A 159 9.16 9.86 -1.08
C LEU A 159 8.64 11.30 -0.95
N GLU A 160 9.47 12.30 -1.22
CA GLU A 160 9.08 13.72 -1.16
C GLU A 160 8.04 14.08 -2.23
N GLY A 161 8.04 13.36 -3.36
CA GLY A 161 7.04 13.53 -4.41
C GLY A 161 5.66 12.96 -4.07
N ILE A 162 5.53 12.19 -2.97
CA ILE A 162 4.25 11.62 -2.55
C ILE A 162 3.38 12.68 -1.89
N GLY A 163 2.15 12.84 -2.41
CA GLY A 163 1.17 13.76 -1.85
C GLY A 163 0.65 13.30 -0.48
N LYS A 164 0.27 14.26 0.37
CA LYS A 164 -0.28 14.00 1.72
C LYS A 164 -1.80 13.80 1.75
N SER A 165 -2.47 14.08 0.65
CA SER A 165 -3.94 13.99 0.54
C SER A 165 -4.37 12.77 -0.26
N PRO A 166 -5.53 12.17 0.05
CA PRO A 166 -6.07 11.06 -0.72
C PRO A 166 -6.23 11.40 -2.20
N SER A 167 -5.81 10.48 -3.06
CA SER A 167 -6.00 10.58 -4.50
C SER A 167 -7.30 9.93 -4.93
N LYS A 168 -7.89 10.40 -6.03
CA LYS A 168 -9.12 9.85 -6.58
C LYS A 168 -8.83 9.00 -7.81
N LEU A 169 -9.35 7.77 -7.81
CA LEU A 169 -9.28 6.90 -8.98
C LEU A 169 -10.25 7.41 -10.05
N ASP A 170 -9.71 7.74 -11.21
CA ASP A 170 -10.46 8.28 -12.35
C ASP A 170 -10.23 7.40 -13.60
N MET A 171 -11.25 6.64 -13.98
CA MET A 171 -11.18 5.75 -15.14
C MET A 171 -11.02 6.52 -16.46
N SER A 172 -11.53 7.73 -16.57
CA SER A 172 -11.38 8.53 -17.80
C SER A 172 -9.92 8.93 -18.02
N ARG A 173 -9.20 9.23 -16.94
CA ARG A 173 -7.75 9.49 -17.00
C ARG A 173 -6.94 8.24 -17.32
N ILE A 174 -7.33 7.07 -16.80
CA ILE A 174 -6.69 5.79 -17.15
C ILE A 174 -6.85 5.53 -18.65
N LEU A 175 -8.06 5.69 -19.20
CA LEU A 175 -8.33 5.48 -20.62
C LEU A 175 -7.55 6.47 -21.51
N SER A 176 -7.51 7.74 -21.14
CA SER A 176 -6.71 8.75 -21.85
C SER A 176 -5.22 8.43 -21.85
N MET A 177 -4.69 7.96 -20.70
CA MET A 177 -3.30 7.53 -20.60
C MET A 177 -3.04 6.28 -21.44
N ASN A 178 -3.98 5.31 -21.44
CA ASN A 178 -3.90 4.11 -22.25
C ASN A 178 -3.88 4.44 -23.76
N GLU A 179 -4.73 5.36 -24.19
CA GLU A 179 -4.74 5.88 -25.56
C GLU A 179 -3.36 6.44 -25.95
N HIS A 180 -2.74 7.21 -25.07
CA HIS A 180 -1.39 7.75 -25.32
C HIS A 180 -0.39 6.62 -25.55
N TYR A 181 -0.36 5.58 -24.69
CA TYR A 181 0.57 4.46 -24.83
C TYR A 181 0.31 3.65 -26.10
N ILE A 182 -0.97 3.38 -26.44
CA ILE A 182 -1.35 2.67 -27.67
C ILE A 182 -0.88 3.43 -28.91
N LYS A 183 -1.02 4.77 -28.94
CA LYS A 183 -0.60 5.59 -30.09
C LYS A 183 0.92 5.68 -30.27
N ASN A 184 1.70 5.43 -29.22
CA ASN A 184 3.15 5.62 -29.24
C ASN A 184 3.92 4.29 -29.12
N ILE A 185 3.24 3.14 -29.06
CA ILE A 185 3.90 1.84 -29.08
C ILE A 185 4.31 1.50 -30.52
N GLU A 186 5.42 0.80 -30.64
CA GLU A 186 5.86 0.25 -31.92
C GLU A 186 4.87 -0.81 -32.42
N GLU A 187 4.58 -0.82 -33.74
CA GLU A 187 3.51 -1.61 -34.35
C GLU A 187 3.65 -3.11 -34.11
N ASP A 188 4.85 -3.67 -34.26
CA ASP A 188 5.13 -5.10 -34.01
C ASP A 188 4.91 -5.47 -32.53
N ASN A 189 5.29 -4.59 -31.61
CA ASN A 189 5.08 -4.80 -30.19
C ASN A 189 3.58 -4.73 -29.84
N PHE A 190 2.86 -3.78 -30.41
CA PHE A 190 1.40 -3.70 -30.23
C PHE A 190 0.70 -4.96 -30.74
N PHE A 191 1.07 -5.44 -31.94
CA PHE A 191 0.51 -6.65 -32.54
C PHE A 191 0.73 -7.88 -31.65
N ASN A 192 1.96 -8.06 -31.12
CA ASN A 192 2.27 -9.15 -30.21
C ASN A 192 1.44 -9.10 -28.93
N GLN A 193 1.31 -7.93 -28.32
CA GLN A 193 0.49 -7.76 -27.12
C GLN A 193 -1.00 -8.00 -27.40
N LEU A 194 -1.50 -7.60 -28.56
CA LEU A 194 -2.87 -7.85 -28.98
C LEU A 194 -3.14 -9.35 -29.15
N ILE A 195 -2.23 -10.10 -29.77
CA ILE A 195 -2.35 -11.55 -29.92
C ILE A 195 -2.35 -12.23 -28.54
N GLU A 196 -1.49 -11.83 -27.63
CA GLU A 196 -1.46 -12.38 -26.26
C GLU A 196 -2.76 -12.08 -25.53
N TYR A 197 -3.28 -10.86 -25.63
CA TYR A 197 -4.58 -10.48 -25.07
C TYR A 197 -5.72 -11.38 -25.61
N CYS A 198 -5.78 -11.56 -26.93
CA CYS A 198 -6.79 -12.41 -27.55
C CYS A 198 -6.72 -13.87 -27.08
N LYS A 199 -5.49 -14.41 -26.93
CA LYS A 199 -5.30 -15.77 -26.40
C LYS A 199 -5.76 -15.88 -24.94
N LEU A 200 -5.42 -14.90 -24.12
CA LEU A 200 -5.72 -14.90 -22.69
C LEU A 200 -7.23 -14.78 -22.43
N TYR A 201 -7.91 -13.91 -23.13
CA TYR A 201 -9.33 -13.62 -22.92
C TYR A 201 -10.26 -14.28 -23.94
N LYS A 202 -9.74 -15.20 -24.79
CA LYS A 202 -10.51 -15.91 -25.83
C LYS A 202 -11.33 -14.97 -26.70
N SER A 203 -10.82 -13.79 -26.97
CA SER A 203 -11.45 -12.81 -27.85
C SER A 203 -10.99 -13.05 -29.28
N GLU A 204 -11.94 -12.89 -30.26
CA GLU A 204 -11.62 -12.95 -31.67
C GLU A 204 -11.42 -11.54 -32.20
N ILE A 205 -10.34 -11.35 -32.95
CA ILE A 205 -10.19 -10.13 -33.75
C ILE A 205 -11.16 -10.28 -34.91
N LYS A 206 -12.28 -9.57 -34.85
CA LYS A 206 -13.17 -9.49 -36.00
C LYS A 206 -12.53 -8.56 -37.04
N SER A 207 -12.17 -9.13 -38.18
CA SER A 207 -11.65 -8.43 -39.36
C SER A 207 -12.74 -7.53 -39.98
#